data_32b7d7ca272453bdc1bc3c964f2eb65d
#
_entry.id   32b7d7ca272453bdc1bc3c964f2eb65d
#
_cell.length_a   1.000
_cell.length_b   1.000
_cell.length_c   1.000
_cell.angle_alpha   90.00
_cell.angle_beta   90.00
_cell.angle_gamma   90.00
#
_symmetry.space_group_name_H-M   'P 1'
#
loop_
_entity.id
_entity.type
_entity.pdbx_description
1 polymer ?
#
loop_
_entity_poly.entity_id
_entity_poly.type
_entity_poly.pdbx_seq_one_letter_code
_entity_poly.pdbx_strand_id
1 'polypeptide(L)'
;IQISNSVAPQFTITGGSLPSEERMDNLIKEIHLLNEQNTNKKTEKQDKVNIPAQNLELFKMRYGIEAKLNDAMDLIGYNGKNHISLVQSAYYLSQQGVLDSKCIDLLIQVVRIANRGVHGEIVDQKYLDFASEAYPKIIDALDDCKELIKKMT
;
A
#
# COMPACT_ATOMS: atom_id res chain seq x y z
N ILE A 1 -28.46 -22.34 -26.18
CA ILE A 1 -27.94 -21.01 -25.80
C ILE A 1 -26.66 -21.26 -24.98
N GLN A 2 -25.50 -21.14 -25.63
CA GLN A 2 -24.24 -21.16 -24.91
C GLN A 2 -24.02 -19.80 -24.25
N ILE A 3 -24.13 -19.75 -22.93
CA ILE A 3 -23.69 -18.62 -22.16
C ILE A 3 -22.16 -18.78 -22.08
N SER A 4 -21.42 -18.05 -22.91
CA SER A 4 -19.99 -17.92 -22.78
C SER A 4 -19.71 -17.09 -21.53
N ASN A 5 -19.31 -17.73 -20.44
CA ASN A 5 -18.69 -17.06 -19.32
C ASN A 5 -17.36 -16.47 -19.80
N SER A 6 -17.39 -15.24 -20.29
CA SER A 6 -16.17 -14.48 -20.47
C SER A 6 -15.66 -14.13 -19.08
N VAL A 7 -14.73 -14.94 -18.56
CA VAL A 7 -13.95 -14.57 -17.40
C VAL A 7 -13.15 -13.33 -17.81
N ALA A 8 -13.54 -12.17 -17.31
CA ALA A 8 -12.73 -10.97 -17.46
C ALA A 8 -11.32 -11.28 -16.92
N PRO A 9 -10.25 -10.96 -17.66
CA PRO A 9 -8.91 -11.20 -17.18
C PRO A 9 -8.71 -10.43 -15.87
N GLN A 10 -8.46 -11.14 -14.79
CA GLN A 10 -8.06 -10.54 -13.52
C GLN A 10 -6.64 -10.02 -13.69
N PHE A 11 -6.51 -8.73 -13.95
CA PHE A 11 -5.22 -8.07 -13.87
C PHE A 11 -4.84 -7.94 -12.40
N THR A 12 -4.06 -8.86 -11.90
CA THR A 12 -3.37 -8.67 -10.62
C THR A 12 -2.24 -7.69 -10.89
N ILE A 13 -2.43 -6.42 -10.55
CA ILE A 13 -1.34 -5.45 -10.51
C ILE A 13 -0.51 -5.79 -9.27
N THR A 14 0.31 -6.81 -9.37
CA THR A 14 1.43 -7.00 -8.46
C THR A 14 2.46 -5.96 -8.84
N GLY A 15 3.03 -5.23 -7.84
CA GLY A 15 4.02 -4.20 -8.07
C GLY A 15 5.10 -4.66 -9.03
N GLY A 16 4.88 -4.41 -10.33
CA GLY A 16 5.83 -4.69 -11.38
C GLY A 16 6.97 -3.67 -11.37
N SER A 17 8.05 -3.96 -12.09
CA SER A 17 9.11 -3.00 -12.32
C SER A 17 8.55 -1.74 -13.01
N LEU A 18 9.11 -0.57 -12.64
CA LEU A 18 8.80 0.68 -13.31
C LEU A 18 9.13 0.58 -14.81
N PRO A 19 8.41 1.31 -15.68
CA PRO A 19 8.70 1.30 -17.10
C PRO A 19 10.12 1.83 -17.37
N SER A 20 10.80 1.28 -18.39
CA SER A 20 12.08 1.82 -18.88
C SER A 20 11.91 3.24 -19.41
N GLU A 21 13.02 3.99 -19.54
CA GLU A 21 13.00 5.34 -20.13
C GLU A 21 12.42 5.30 -21.56
N GLU A 22 12.82 4.33 -22.37
CA GLU A 22 12.28 4.15 -23.72
C GLU A 22 10.76 3.91 -23.72
N ARG A 23 10.26 3.10 -22.79
CA ARG A 23 8.82 2.85 -22.61
C ARG A 23 8.08 4.11 -22.18
N MET A 24 8.66 4.90 -21.27
CA MET A 24 8.09 6.18 -20.84
C MET A 24 8.02 7.18 -22.00
N ASP A 25 9.07 7.30 -22.81
CA ASP A 25 9.08 8.18 -23.98
C ASP A 25 7.98 7.81 -24.98
N ASN A 26 7.78 6.51 -25.22
CA ASN A 26 6.70 6.04 -26.07
C ASN A 26 5.30 6.36 -25.49
N LEU A 27 5.12 6.19 -24.19
CA LEU A 27 3.87 6.54 -23.51
C LEU A 27 3.58 8.05 -23.55
N ILE A 28 4.62 8.89 -23.44
CA ILE A 28 4.47 10.35 -23.59
C ILE A 28 4.00 10.71 -24.98
N LYS A 29 4.53 10.06 -26.03
CA LYS A 29 4.05 10.26 -27.41
C LYS A 29 2.57 9.85 -27.54
N GLU A 30 2.15 8.74 -26.93
CA GLU A 30 0.76 8.32 -26.91
C GLU A 30 -0.15 9.36 -26.21
N ILE A 31 0.30 9.98 -25.12
CA ILE A 31 -0.43 11.06 -24.42
C ILE A 31 -0.64 12.26 -25.38
N HIS A 32 0.39 12.67 -26.11
CA HIS A 32 0.27 13.77 -27.08
C HIS A 32 -0.75 13.46 -28.17
N LEU A 33 -0.74 12.23 -28.72
CA LEU A 33 -1.72 11.80 -29.74
C LEU A 33 -3.14 11.82 -29.19
N LEU A 34 -3.37 11.39 -27.93
CA LEU A 34 -4.68 11.43 -27.29
C LEU A 34 -5.15 12.87 -27.06
N ASN A 35 -4.27 13.78 -26.71
CA ASN A 35 -4.60 15.19 -26.55
C ASN A 35 -4.99 15.85 -27.87
N GLU A 36 -4.32 15.55 -28.98
CA GLU A 36 -4.66 16.06 -30.30
C GLU A 36 -6.06 15.59 -30.77
N GLN A 37 -6.43 14.36 -30.44
CA GLN A 37 -7.77 13.81 -30.74
C GLN A 37 -8.90 14.46 -29.89
N ASN A 38 -8.56 14.99 -28.73
CA ASN A 38 -9.51 15.57 -27.77
C ASN A 38 -9.67 17.10 -27.87
N THR A 39 -8.99 17.77 -28.80
CA THR A 39 -9.05 19.23 -28.96
C THR A 39 -10.46 19.80 -29.27
N ASN A 40 -11.40 18.95 -29.63
CA ASN A 40 -12.82 19.33 -29.85
C ASN A 40 -13.73 19.13 -28.63
N LYS A 41 -13.25 18.57 -27.52
CA LYS A 41 -13.98 18.55 -26.26
C LYS A 41 -13.59 19.76 -25.44
N LYS A 42 -14.56 20.66 -25.19
CA LYS A 42 -14.41 21.71 -24.18
C LYS A 42 -13.78 21.12 -22.95
N THR A 43 -12.69 21.72 -22.49
CA THR A 43 -12.02 21.37 -21.23
C THR A 43 -13.07 21.57 -20.12
N GLU A 44 -13.83 20.50 -19.82
CA GLU A 44 -14.54 20.43 -18.56
C GLU A 44 -13.46 20.56 -17.48
N LYS A 45 -13.67 21.48 -16.55
CA LYS A 45 -12.80 21.66 -15.39
C LYS A 45 -12.50 20.27 -14.84
N GLN A 46 -11.22 19.89 -14.82
CA GLN A 46 -10.81 18.68 -14.14
C GLN A 46 -11.39 18.74 -12.73
N ASP A 47 -12.39 17.91 -12.46
CA ASP A 47 -12.95 17.78 -11.14
C ASP A 47 -11.79 17.39 -10.22
N LYS A 48 -11.47 18.26 -9.28
CA LYS A 48 -10.47 17.95 -8.26
C LYS A 48 -10.99 16.73 -7.51
N VAL A 49 -10.27 15.63 -7.61
CA VAL A 49 -10.55 14.43 -6.82
C VAL A 49 -10.53 14.83 -5.35
N ASN A 50 -11.70 14.84 -4.72
CA ASN A 50 -11.83 15.14 -3.30
C ASN A 50 -11.73 13.81 -2.53
N ILE A 51 -10.60 13.60 -1.86
CA ILE A 51 -10.40 12.44 -1.01
C ILE A 51 -11.02 12.73 0.36
N PRO A 52 -11.99 11.93 0.85
CA PRO A 52 -12.54 12.12 2.18
C PRO A 52 -11.44 12.06 3.24
N ALA A 53 -11.55 12.89 4.29
CA ALA A 53 -10.52 12.99 5.33
C ALA A 53 -10.19 11.64 5.98
N GLN A 54 -11.20 10.80 6.24
CA GLN A 54 -10.97 9.46 6.81
C GLN A 54 -10.16 8.55 5.90
N ASN A 55 -10.37 8.61 4.57
CA ASN A 55 -9.64 7.81 3.62
C ASN A 55 -8.17 8.26 3.55
N LEU A 56 -7.92 9.56 3.65
CA LEU A 56 -6.58 10.11 3.73
C LEU A 56 -5.85 9.66 5.01
N GLU A 57 -6.55 9.65 6.15
CA GLU A 57 -6.00 9.14 7.41
C GLU A 57 -5.64 7.66 7.33
N LEU A 58 -6.53 6.84 6.80
CA LEU A 58 -6.29 5.41 6.59
C LEU A 58 -5.12 5.16 5.63
N PHE A 59 -5.00 5.96 4.58
CA PHE A 59 -3.84 5.91 3.70
C PHE A 59 -2.53 6.21 4.45
N LYS A 60 -2.51 7.27 5.27
CA LYS A 60 -1.33 7.63 6.08
C LYS A 60 -0.93 6.52 7.05
N MET A 61 -1.91 5.88 7.70
CA MET A 61 -1.65 4.75 8.60
C MET A 61 -1.00 3.59 7.84
N ARG A 62 -1.57 3.19 6.71
CA ARG A 62 -1.01 2.12 5.89
C ARG A 62 0.40 2.46 5.42
N TYR A 63 0.59 3.66 4.87
CA TYR A 63 1.89 4.12 4.40
C TYR A 63 2.93 4.12 5.53
N GLY A 64 2.56 4.61 6.72
CA GLY A 64 3.44 4.64 7.89
C GLY A 64 3.88 3.24 8.35
N ILE A 65 2.96 2.28 8.39
CA ILE A 65 3.27 0.87 8.72
C ILE A 65 4.21 0.29 7.64
N GLU A 66 3.91 0.50 6.37
CA GLU A 66 4.70 -0.03 5.26
C GLU A 66 6.13 0.53 5.26
N ALA A 67 6.28 1.84 5.46
CA ALA A 67 7.59 2.49 5.53
C ALA A 67 8.42 1.93 6.69
N LYS A 68 7.84 1.78 7.88
CA LYS A 68 8.53 1.23 9.05
C LYS A 68 8.92 -0.24 8.89
N LEU A 69 8.06 -1.05 8.28
CA LEU A 69 8.38 -2.45 7.98
C LEU A 69 9.51 -2.55 6.97
N ASN A 70 9.48 -1.76 5.90
CA ASN A 70 10.54 -1.75 4.90
C ASN A 70 11.88 -1.33 5.52
N ASP A 71 11.90 -0.29 6.35
CA ASP A 71 13.10 0.13 7.08
C ASP A 71 13.66 -1.00 7.96
N ALA A 72 12.79 -1.73 8.68
CA ALA A 72 13.23 -2.85 9.52
C ALA A 72 13.75 -4.03 8.69
N MET A 73 13.11 -4.32 7.56
CA MET A 73 13.56 -5.36 6.64
C MET A 73 14.92 -5.05 6.03
N ASP A 74 15.15 -3.79 5.65
CA ASP A 74 16.43 -3.32 5.13
C ASP A 74 17.53 -3.43 6.21
N LEU A 75 17.23 -3.01 7.44
CA LEU A 75 18.18 -3.10 8.57
C LEU A 75 18.57 -4.53 8.92
N ILE A 76 17.65 -5.49 8.83
CA ILE A 76 17.95 -6.92 9.12
C ILE A 76 18.66 -7.60 7.93
N GLY A 77 18.87 -6.87 6.83
CA GLY A 77 19.57 -7.38 5.65
C GLY A 77 18.74 -8.36 4.82
N TYR A 78 17.42 -8.20 4.79
CA TYR A 78 16.56 -9.02 3.95
C TYR A 78 16.78 -8.70 2.47
N ASN A 79 17.48 -9.58 1.77
CA ASN A 79 17.78 -9.46 0.34
C ASN A 79 16.82 -10.31 -0.53
N GLY A 80 15.56 -10.41 -0.12
CA GLY A 80 14.57 -11.15 -0.92
C GLY A 80 14.40 -10.51 -2.30
N LYS A 81 14.67 -11.29 -3.35
CA LYS A 81 14.46 -10.86 -4.74
C LYS A 81 12.99 -10.67 -5.09
N ASN A 82 12.10 -11.13 -4.23
CA ASN A 82 10.66 -11.07 -4.43
C ASN A 82 10.06 -10.03 -3.49
N HIS A 83 9.18 -9.21 -4.03
CA HIS A 83 8.34 -8.33 -3.24
C HIS A 83 7.48 -9.17 -2.31
N ILE A 84 7.68 -9.04 -1.00
CA ILE A 84 6.83 -9.68 0.00
C ILE A 84 5.78 -8.70 0.50
N SER A 85 4.61 -9.21 0.90
CA SER A 85 3.54 -8.38 1.42
C SER A 85 3.90 -7.80 2.80
N LEU A 86 3.20 -6.73 3.21
CA LEU A 86 3.30 -6.15 4.55
C LEU A 86 3.20 -7.21 5.65
N VAL A 87 2.21 -8.09 5.52
CA VAL A 87 1.94 -9.16 6.49
C VAL A 87 3.10 -10.18 6.52
N GLN A 88 3.62 -10.55 5.35
CA GLN A 88 4.78 -11.44 5.27
C GLN A 88 6.03 -10.82 5.89
N SER A 89 6.25 -9.52 5.70
CA SER A 89 7.36 -8.79 6.35
C SER A 89 7.23 -8.82 7.88
N ALA A 90 6.03 -8.58 8.40
CA ALA A 90 5.77 -8.64 9.84
C ALA A 90 6.01 -10.05 10.42
N TYR A 91 5.54 -11.09 9.74
CA TYR A 91 5.81 -12.47 10.15
C TYR A 91 7.30 -12.81 10.09
N TYR A 92 8.01 -12.37 9.07
CA TYR A 92 9.45 -12.58 8.97
C TYR A 92 10.18 -11.95 10.16
N LEU A 93 9.90 -10.69 10.50
CA LEU A 93 10.50 -10.01 11.65
C LEU A 93 10.17 -10.72 12.98
N SER A 94 8.96 -11.25 13.10
CA SER A 94 8.59 -12.04 14.28
C SER A 94 9.35 -13.37 14.36
N GLN A 95 9.55 -14.06 13.25
CA GLN A 95 10.35 -15.28 13.20
C GLN A 95 11.83 -15.02 13.54
N GLN A 96 12.33 -13.83 13.24
CA GLN A 96 13.67 -13.40 13.67
C GLN A 96 13.73 -12.98 15.16
N GLY A 97 12.60 -13.00 15.86
CA GLY A 97 12.53 -12.66 17.27
C GLY A 97 12.61 -11.16 17.58
N VAL A 98 12.48 -10.29 16.57
CA VAL A 98 12.60 -8.83 16.73
C VAL A 98 11.26 -8.10 16.78
N LEU A 99 10.17 -8.76 16.41
CA LEU A 99 8.80 -8.21 16.48
C LEU A 99 7.91 -9.15 17.30
N ASP A 100 7.18 -8.60 18.27
CA ASP A 100 6.24 -9.37 19.08
C ASP A 100 5.07 -9.87 18.22
N SER A 101 4.75 -11.16 18.32
CA SER A 101 3.65 -11.78 17.61
C SER A 101 2.29 -11.14 17.90
N LYS A 102 2.08 -10.59 19.10
CA LYS A 102 0.86 -9.86 19.47
C LYS A 102 0.66 -8.59 18.64
N CYS A 103 1.76 -7.94 18.23
CA CYS A 103 1.71 -6.78 17.35
C CYS A 103 1.21 -7.15 15.95
N ILE A 104 1.46 -8.37 15.48
CA ILE A 104 1.05 -8.83 14.14
C ILE A 104 -0.45 -8.82 13.99
N ASP A 105 -1.20 -9.30 14.97
CA ASP A 105 -2.67 -9.33 14.91
C ASP A 105 -3.26 -7.91 14.81
N LEU A 106 -2.75 -6.97 15.61
CA LEU A 106 -3.15 -5.56 15.53
C LEU A 106 -2.82 -4.97 14.15
N LEU A 107 -1.61 -5.21 13.68
CA LEU A 107 -1.13 -4.73 12.39
C LEU A 107 -2.00 -5.25 11.24
N ILE A 108 -2.32 -6.54 11.23
CA ILE A 108 -3.18 -7.15 10.21
C ILE A 108 -4.56 -6.47 10.19
N GLN A 109 -5.17 -6.24 11.34
CA GLN A 109 -6.50 -5.63 11.41
C GLN A 109 -6.46 -4.17 10.94
N VAL A 110 -5.48 -3.38 11.37
CA VAL A 110 -5.32 -1.99 10.92
C VAL A 110 -5.06 -1.92 9.42
N VAL A 111 -4.20 -2.77 8.88
CA VAL A 111 -3.92 -2.83 7.44
C VAL A 111 -5.18 -3.22 6.64
N ARG A 112 -5.99 -4.16 7.13
CA ARG A 112 -7.26 -4.53 6.47
C ARG A 112 -8.25 -3.37 6.43
N ILE A 113 -8.39 -2.64 7.53
CA ILE A 113 -9.25 -1.46 7.62
C ILE A 113 -8.71 -0.36 6.68
N ALA A 114 -7.41 -0.10 6.74
CA ALA A 114 -6.77 0.92 5.92
C ALA A 114 -6.89 0.63 4.41
N ASN A 115 -6.78 -0.63 4.01
CA ASN A 115 -6.95 -1.03 2.62
C ASN A 115 -8.34 -0.66 2.07
N ARG A 116 -9.40 -0.80 2.84
CA ARG A 116 -10.73 -0.35 2.43
C ARG A 116 -10.77 1.14 2.10
N GLY A 117 -10.19 1.95 2.99
CA GLY A 117 -10.06 3.40 2.75
C GLY A 117 -9.22 3.75 1.53
N VAL A 118 -8.11 3.05 1.32
CA VAL A 118 -7.24 3.23 0.13
C VAL A 118 -7.99 2.88 -1.17
N HIS A 119 -8.88 1.89 -1.13
CA HIS A 119 -9.73 1.52 -2.26
C HIS A 119 -11.00 2.37 -2.41
N GLY A 120 -11.13 3.46 -1.66
CA GLY A 120 -12.21 4.43 -1.79
C GLY A 120 -13.49 4.05 -1.03
N GLU A 121 -13.46 3.00 -0.22
CA GLU A 121 -14.61 2.65 0.62
C GLU A 121 -14.71 3.60 1.83
N ILE A 122 -15.94 3.91 2.24
CA ILE A 122 -16.21 4.59 3.51
C ILE A 122 -16.27 3.54 4.61
N VAL A 123 -15.48 3.73 5.64
CA VAL A 123 -15.35 2.79 6.77
C VAL A 123 -16.19 3.30 7.94
N ASP A 124 -16.90 2.39 8.60
CA ASP A 124 -17.66 2.72 9.80
C ASP A 124 -16.78 3.31 10.90
N GLN A 125 -17.31 4.29 11.63
CA GLN A 125 -16.57 5.03 12.67
C GLN A 125 -15.91 4.12 13.71
N LYS A 126 -16.56 3.01 14.11
CA LYS A 126 -15.97 2.06 15.06
C LYS A 126 -14.65 1.44 14.60
N TYR A 127 -14.51 1.17 13.30
CA TYR A 127 -13.26 0.65 12.74
C TYR A 127 -12.19 1.73 12.60
N LEU A 128 -12.62 2.95 12.31
CA LEU A 128 -11.73 4.09 12.26
C LEU A 128 -11.16 4.41 13.66
N ASP A 129 -12.00 4.39 14.68
CA ASP A 129 -11.60 4.57 16.08
C ASP A 129 -10.62 3.49 16.53
N PHE A 130 -10.90 2.24 16.20
CA PHE A 130 -10.00 1.12 16.48
C PHE A 130 -8.63 1.32 15.79
N ALA A 131 -8.63 1.63 14.50
CA ALA A 131 -7.39 1.84 13.75
C ALA A 131 -6.58 3.01 14.33
N SER A 132 -7.25 4.12 14.71
CA SER A 132 -6.63 5.29 15.30
C SER A 132 -6.02 5.01 16.67
N GLU A 133 -6.62 4.13 17.47
CA GLU A 133 -6.08 3.71 18.76
C GLU A 133 -4.92 2.72 18.62
N ALA A 134 -5.04 1.77 17.68
CA ALA A 134 -4.05 0.72 17.49
C ALA A 134 -2.78 1.21 16.75
N TYR A 135 -2.93 2.15 15.81
CA TYR A 135 -1.83 2.61 14.96
C TYR A 135 -0.61 3.11 15.71
N PRO A 136 -0.70 4.01 16.72
CA PRO A 136 0.47 4.46 17.47
C PRO A 136 1.22 3.32 18.15
N LYS A 137 0.49 2.33 18.68
CA LYS A 137 1.07 1.15 19.34
C LYS A 137 1.85 0.27 18.36
N ILE A 138 1.34 0.15 17.12
CA ILE A 138 2.03 -0.58 16.06
C ILE A 138 3.31 0.16 15.67
N ILE A 139 3.27 1.49 15.50
CA ILE A 139 4.43 2.30 15.16
C ILE A 139 5.51 2.19 16.25
N ASP A 140 5.13 2.30 17.51
CA ASP A 140 6.06 2.15 18.65
C ASP A 140 6.72 0.76 18.64
N ALA A 141 5.95 -0.30 18.42
CA ALA A 141 6.48 -1.66 18.33
C ALA A 141 7.44 -1.85 17.15
N LEU A 142 7.17 -1.21 16.02
CA LEU A 142 8.07 -1.25 14.86
C LEU A 142 9.35 -0.42 15.09
N ASP A 143 9.26 0.69 15.80
CA ASP A 143 10.44 1.45 16.21
C ASP A 143 11.31 0.66 17.21
N ASP A 144 10.70 0.00 18.19
CA ASP A 144 11.40 -0.91 19.11
C ASP A 144 12.06 -2.07 18.37
N CYS A 145 11.38 -2.63 17.38
CA CYS A 145 11.91 -3.66 16.49
C CYS A 145 13.21 -3.18 15.81
N LYS A 146 13.21 -1.98 15.25
CA LYS A 146 14.39 -1.38 14.60
C LYS A 146 15.55 -1.21 15.60
N GLU A 147 15.27 -0.76 16.82
CA GLU A 147 16.29 -0.61 17.86
C GLU A 147 16.87 -1.97 18.31
N LEU A 148 16.04 -3.02 18.38
CA LEU A 148 16.51 -4.39 18.63
C LEU A 148 17.43 -4.88 17.52
N ILE A 149 17.08 -4.69 16.26
CA ILE A 149 17.92 -5.09 15.12
C ILE A 149 19.28 -4.39 15.19
N LYS A 150 19.31 -3.08 15.46
CA LYS A 150 20.58 -2.32 15.60
C LYS A 150 21.48 -2.85 16.70
N LYS A 151 20.91 -3.38 17.78
CA LYS A 151 21.68 -3.98 18.88
C LYS A 151 22.21 -5.38 18.59
N MET A 152 21.64 -6.05 17.58
CA MET A 152 22.08 -7.38 17.15
C MET A 152 23.22 -7.34 16.13
N THR A 153 23.40 -6.20 15.50
CA THR A 153 24.46 -5.93 14.52
C THR A 153 25.62 -5.19 15.18
#